data_4878b8273685c282ecc040690a612303
#
_entry.id   4878b8273685c282ecc040690a612303
#
_cell.length_a   1.000
_cell.length_b   1.000
_cell.length_c   1.000
_cell.angle_alpha   90.00
_cell.angle_beta   90.00
_cell.angle_gamma   90.00
#
_symmetry.space_group_name_H-M   'P 1'
#
loop_
_entity.id
_entity.type
_entity.pdbx_description
1 polymer ?
#
loop_
_entity_poly.entity_id
_entity_poly.type
_entity_poly.pdbx_seq_one_letter_code
_entity_poly.pdbx_strand_id
1 'polypeptide(L)'
;RLLRDETILEGLRERWRRRGREMPEVNAKQADVVEGALVLHNRYGTAPGYLVEDGARVVVLLPGVPREMKGLWADQVRPWLSRDGAPEGVHRRVLKVVGLGESAVEELVRPVYVRHRGHDVTILAAAPGEVQLHFSARGAPAEAAAELDAIEADFRAAVGEALFGRDDE
;
A
#
# COMPACT_ATOMS: atom_id res chain seq x y z
N ARG A 1 -13.60 -1.20 -24.17
CA ARG A 1 -15.00 -0.76 -24.29
C ARG A 1 -15.65 -0.86 -22.90
N LEU A 2 -16.66 0.01 -22.60
CA LEU A 2 -17.51 -0.13 -21.43
C LEU A 2 -18.80 -0.87 -21.81
N LEU A 3 -19.18 -1.85 -21.01
CA LEU A 3 -20.40 -2.65 -21.15
C LEU A 3 -21.22 -2.54 -19.87
N ARG A 4 -22.55 -2.41 -20.02
CA ARG A 4 -23.46 -2.44 -18.87
C ARG A 4 -23.59 -3.88 -18.37
N ASP A 5 -23.28 -4.08 -17.10
CA ASP A 5 -23.49 -5.36 -16.41
C ASP A 5 -24.85 -5.32 -15.67
N GLU A 6 -25.80 -6.09 -16.18
CA GLU A 6 -27.16 -6.12 -15.64
C GLU A 6 -27.22 -6.73 -14.22
N THR A 7 -26.30 -7.62 -13.88
CA THR A 7 -26.24 -8.22 -12.54
C THR A 7 -25.82 -7.18 -11.49
N ILE A 8 -24.79 -6.37 -11.82
CA ILE A 8 -24.36 -5.27 -10.97
C ILE A 8 -25.48 -4.21 -10.88
N LEU A 9 -26.11 -3.87 -12.00
CA LEU A 9 -27.18 -2.88 -12.04
C LEU A 9 -28.36 -3.30 -11.14
N GLU A 10 -28.79 -4.55 -11.24
CA GLU A 10 -29.88 -5.04 -10.39
C GLU A 10 -29.49 -5.10 -8.91
N GLY A 11 -28.26 -5.50 -8.60
CA GLY A 11 -27.73 -5.44 -7.23
C GLY A 11 -27.70 -4.01 -6.66
N LEU A 12 -27.41 -3.00 -7.47
CA LEU A 12 -27.50 -1.59 -7.08
C LEU A 12 -28.96 -1.20 -6.81
N ARG A 13 -29.89 -1.51 -7.72
CA ARG A 13 -31.31 -1.23 -7.57
C ARG A 13 -31.88 -1.85 -6.30
N GLU A 14 -31.53 -3.09 -6.02
CA GLU A 14 -31.96 -3.80 -4.81
C GLU A 14 -31.44 -3.13 -3.52
N ARG A 15 -30.20 -2.67 -3.49
CA ARG A 15 -29.64 -1.93 -2.34
C ARG A 15 -30.40 -0.62 -2.07
N TRP A 16 -30.82 0.09 -3.11
CA TRP A 16 -31.62 1.30 -2.98
C TRP A 16 -33.04 0.98 -2.48
N ARG A 17 -33.68 -0.09 -3.04
CA ARG A 17 -34.99 -0.58 -2.58
C ARG A 17 -34.99 -0.95 -1.08
N ARG A 18 -33.95 -1.63 -0.60
CA ARG A 18 -33.81 -1.96 0.83
C ARG A 18 -33.68 -0.73 1.73
N ARG A 19 -33.30 0.42 1.21
CA ARG A 19 -33.27 1.71 1.92
C ARG A 19 -34.57 2.51 1.76
N GLY A 20 -35.60 1.93 1.16
CA GLY A 20 -36.87 2.60 0.88
C GLY A 20 -36.79 3.71 -0.15
N ARG A 21 -35.81 3.65 -1.06
CA ARG A 21 -35.57 4.68 -2.08
C ARG A 21 -35.43 4.06 -3.47
N GLU A 22 -35.74 4.86 -4.49
CA GLU A 22 -35.42 4.54 -5.87
C GLU A 22 -33.97 4.94 -6.19
N MET A 23 -33.32 4.15 -7.02
CA MET A 23 -31.96 4.45 -7.47
C MET A 23 -31.99 5.57 -8.51
N PRO A 24 -31.29 6.70 -8.28
CA PRO A 24 -31.14 7.73 -9.32
C PRO A 24 -30.45 7.15 -10.55
N GLU A 25 -30.93 7.55 -11.75
CA GLU A 25 -30.43 7.04 -13.05
C GLU A 25 -28.92 7.25 -13.20
N VAL A 26 -28.38 8.35 -12.68
CA VAL A 26 -26.94 8.65 -12.72
C VAL A 26 -26.09 7.54 -12.07
N ASN A 27 -26.63 6.79 -11.12
CA ASN A 27 -25.92 5.69 -10.45
C ASN A 27 -25.84 4.43 -11.30
N ALA A 28 -26.61 4.31 -12.37
CA ALA A 28 -26.52 3.21 -13.30
C ALA A 28 -25.12 3.07 -13.93
N LYS A 29 -24.37 4.18 -14.03
CA LYS A 29 -22.97 4.17 -14.51
C LYS A 29 -22.03 3.32 -13.64
N GLN A 30 -22.38 3.03 -12.39
CA GLN A 30 -21.59 2.16 -11.52
C GLN A 30 -21.65 0.69 -11.95
N ALA A 31 -22.56 0.36 -12.86
CA ALA A 31 -22.67 -0.95 -13.48
C ALA A 31 -22.00 -1.03 -14.88
N ASP A 32 -21.29 0.02 -15.29
CA ASP A 32 -20.53 0.00 -16.53
C ASP A 32 -19.15 -0.61 -16.26
N VAL A 33 -18.89 -1.77 -16.83
CA VAL A 33 -17.70 -2.61 -16.64
C VAL A 33 -16.79 -2.51 -17.85
N VAL A 34 -15.50 -2.50 -17.65
CA VAL A 34 -14.53 -2.62 -18.75
C VAL A 34 -14.61 -4.03 -19.33
N GLU A 35 -14.76 -4.14 -20.64
CA GLU A 35 -14.81 -5.41 -21.35
C GLU A 35 -13.56 -6.25 -21.06
N GLY A 36 -13.76 -7.51 -20.65
CA GLY A 36 -12.66 -8.40 -20.24
C GLY A 36 -12.10 -8.17 -18.84
N ALA A 37 -12.62 -7.21 -18.07
CA ALA A 37 -12.19 -7.01 -16.70
C ALA A 37 -12.77 -8.07 -15.75
N LEU A 38 -11.95 -8.50 -14.80
CA LEU A 38 -12.42 -9.20 -13.60
C LEU A 38 -13.06 -8.18 -12.66
N VAL A 39 -14.34 -8.40 -12.33
CA VAL A 39 -15.06 -7.55 -11.38
C VAL A 39 -14.70 -7.93 -9.95
N LEU A 40 -14.21 -6.96 -9.18
CA LEU A 40 -13.92 -7.12 -7.76
C LEU A 40 -15.16 -6.71 -6.95
N HIS A 41 -15.83 -7.68 -6.35
CA HIS A 41 -17.08 -7.46 -5.61
C HIS A 41 -16.85 -6.69 -4.31
N ASN A 42 -17.46 -5.52 -4.19
CA ASN A 42 -17.31 -4.64 -3.05
C ASN A 42 -18.37 -4.92 -1.96
N ARG A 43 -17.97 -5.67 -0.91
CA ARG A 43 -18.83 -5.88 0.27
C ARG A 43 -18.83 -4.70 1.26
N TYR A 44 -17.93 -3.74 1.08
CA TYR A 44 -17.75 -2.58 1.97
C TYR A 44 -18.51 -1.33 1.50
N GLY A 45 -18.98 -1.34 0.24
CA GLY A 45 -19.67 -0.22 -0.38
C GLY A 45 -20.41 -0.60 -1.67
N THR A 46 -20.70 0.38 -2.52
CA THR A 46 -21.51 0.19 -3.72
C THR A 46 -20.73 0.14 -5.02
N ALA A 47 -19.60 0.81 -5.08
CA ALA A 47 -18.78 0.83 -6.29
C ALA A 47 -17.90 -0.42 -6.37
N PRO A 48 -17.99 -1.24 -7.43
CA PRO A 48 -17.08 -2.36 -7.61
C PRO A 48 -15.66 -1.87 -7.91
N GLY A 49 -14.67 -2.75 -7.70
CA GLY A 49 -13.36 -2.59 -8.30
C GLY A 49 -13.25 -3.39 -9.59
N TYR A 50 -12.19 -3.17 -10.35
CA TYR A 50 -11.90 -3.89 -11.59
C TYR A 50 -10.43 -4.26 -11.67
N LEU A 51 -10.16 -5.43 -12.23
CA LEU A 51 -8.81 -5.86 -12.58
C LEU A 51 -8.79 -6.18 -14.07
N VAL A 52 -7.92 -5.52 -14.80
CA VAL A 52 -7.76 -5.67 -16.25
C VAL A 52 -6.36 -6.20 -16.53
N GLU A 53 -6.29 -7.35 -17.21
CA GLU A 53 -5.03 -7.89 -17.69
C GLU A 53 -4.85 -7.50 -19.17
N ASP A 54 -3.68 -6.96 -19.50
CA ASP A 54 -3.27 -6.63 -20.87
C ASP A 54 -1.85 -7.14 -21.12
N GLY A 55 -1.75 -8.37 -21.57
CA GLY A 55 -0.48 -9.07 -21.71
C GLY A 55 0.27 -9.20 -20.37
N ALA A 56 1.45 -8.59 -20.29
CA ALA A 56 2.25 -8.58 -19.06
C ALA A 56 1.87 -7.44 -18.09
N ARG A 57 0.87 -6.64 -18.41
CA ARG A 57 0.45 -5.50 -17.59
C ARG A 57 -0.86 -5.80 -16.89
N VAL A 58 -0.98 -5.29 -15.67
CA VAL A 58 -2.20 -5.37 -14.88
C VAL A 58 -2.59 -3.98 -14.43
N VAL A 59 -3.85 -3.62 -14.66
CA VAL A 59 -4.44 -2.38 -14.15
C VAL A 59 -5.51 -2.74 -13.14
N VAL A 60 -5.39 -2.19 -11.93
CA VAL A 60 -6.39 -2.37 -10.88
C VAL A 60 -7.06 -1.04 -10.61
N LEU A 61 -8.38 -1.02 -10.73
CA LEU A 61 -9.22 0.14 -10.43
C LEU A 61 -9.96 -0.13 -9.12
N LEU A 62 -9.78 0.75 -8.13
CA LEU A 62 -10.39 0.63 -6.81
C LEU A 62 -11.22 1.86 -6.48
N PRO A 63 -12.28 1.73 -5.64
CA PRO A 63 -13.06 2.86 -5.17
C PRO A 63 -12.21 3.88 -4.42
N GLY A 64 -12.55 5.17 -4.53
CA GLY A 64 -11.85 6.25 -3.83
C GLY A 64 -12.07 6.29 -2.31
N VAL A 65 -13.09 5.61 -1.79
CA VAL A 65 -13.35 5.55 -0.35
C VAL A 65 -12.32 4.63 0.33
N PRO A 66 -11.50 5.12 1.28
CA PRO A 66 -10.37 4.36 1.84
C PRO A 66 -10.76 3.01 2.45
N ARG A 67 -11.92 2.92 3.13
CA ARG A 67 -12.43 1.66 3.70
C ARG A 67 -12.73 0.63 2.62
N GLU A 68 -13.35 1.04 1.53
CA GLU A 68 -13.69 0.18 0.41
C GLU A 68 -12.44 -0.30 -0.32
N MET A 69 -11.55 0.64 -0.63
CA MET A 69 -10.27 0.38 -1.30
C MET A 69 -9.41 -0.62 -0.51
N LYS A 70 -9.21 -0.37 0.80
CA LYS A 70 -8.42 -1.26 1.67
C LYS A 70 -9.03 -2.65 1.77
N GLY A 71 -10.36 -2.74 1.86
CA GLY A 71 -11.06 -4.03 1.91
C GLY A 71 -10.91 -4.83 0.61
N LEU A 72 -11.14 -4.21 -0.54
CA LEU A 72 -10.95 -4.87 -1.84
C LEU A 72 -9.49 -5.28 -2.07
N TRP A 73 -8.54 -4.43 -1.67
CA TRP A 73 -7.12 -4.75 -1.73
C TRP A 73 -6.79 -6.02 -0.93
N ALA A 74 -7.19 -6.05 0.35
CA ALA A 74 -6.88 -7.16 1.23
C ALA A 74 -7.56 -8.48 0.82
N ASP A 75 -8.83 -8.40 0.41
CA ASP A 75 -9.64 -9.58 0.15
C ASP A 75 -9.40 -10.19 -1.24
N GLN A 76 -9.13 -9.36 -2.25
CA GLN A 76 -9.15 -9.82 -3.65
C GLN A 76 -7.88 -9.48 -4.42
N VAL A 77 -7.38 -8.23 -4.35
CA VAL A 77 -6.25 -7.81 -5.16
C VAL A 77 -4.95 -8.45 -4.69
N ARG A 78 -4.64 -8.37 -3.40
CA ARG A 78 -3.41 -8.95 -2.84
C ARG A 78 -3.33 -10.46 -3.05
N PRO A 79 -4.38 -11.28 -2.77
CA PRO A 79 -4.35 -12.71 -3.07
C PRO A 79 -4.18 -12.99 -4.56
N TRP A 80 -4.82 -12.21 -5.43
CA TRP A 80 -4.68 -12.35 -6.86
C TRP A 80 -3.25 -12.07 -7.35
N LEU A 81 -2.60 -11.01 -6.86
CA LEU A 81 -1.21 -10.69 -7.18
C LEU A 81 -0.21 -11.75 -6.67
N SER A 82 -0.57 -12.48 -5.61
CA SER A 82 0.29 -13.50 -5.00
C SER A 82 0.03 -14.91 -5.55
N ARG A 83 -0.88 -15.09 -6.51
CA ARG A 83 -1.29 -16.41 -7.03
C ARG A 83 -0.16 -17.21 -7.67
N ASP A 84 0.77 -16.53 -8.30
CA ASP A 84 1.90 -17.13 -9.04
C ASP A 84 3.20 -17.17 -8.19
N GLY A 85 3.07 -17.02 -6.88
CA GLY A 85 4.17 -16.84 -5.94
C GLY A 85 4.43 -15.36 -5.69
N ALA A 86 4.85 -15.02 -4.48
CA ALA A 86 5.25 -13.65 -4.18
C ALA A 86 6.54 -13.35 -4.97
N PRO A 87 6.52 -12.37 -5.90
CA PRO A 87 7.79 -11.88 -6.44
C PRO A 87 8.68 -11.39 -5.29
N GLU A 88 9.95 -11.27 -5.53
CA GLU A 88 10.87 -10.64 -4.58
C GLU A 88 10.23 -9.38 -4.01
N GLY A 89 9.93 -9.42 -2.72
CA GLY A 89 9.23 -8.34 -2.06
C GLY A 89 10.15 -7.16 -1.78
N VAL A 90 9.56 -5.97 -1.62
CA VAL A 90 10.25 -4.85 -0.97
C VAL A 90 9.86 -4.88 0.51
N HIS A 91 10.85 -5.11 1.35
CA HIS A 91 10.70 -5.11 2.79
C HIS A 91 11.20 -3.78 3.32
N ARG A 92 10.44 -3.16 4.20
CA ARG A 92 10.73 -1.83 4.72
C ARG A 92 10.81 -1.85 6.23
N ARG A 93 11.67 -0.98 6.77
CA ARG A 93 11.80 -0.72 8.20
C ARG A 93 11.85 0.77 8.45
N VAL A 94 11.34 1.19 9.59
CA VAL A 94 11.33 2.58 10.03
C VAL A 94 11.96 2.64 11.41
N LEU A 95 12.91 3.55 11.60
CA LEU A 95 13.44 3.90 12.92
C LEU A 95 13.02 5.33 13.26
N LYS A 96 12.66 5.54 14.53
CA LYS A 96 12.19 6.83 15.04
C LYS A 96 13.25 7.45 15.93
N VAL A 97 13.64 8.67 15.59
CA VAL A 97 14.68 9.44 16.28
C VAL A 97 14.05 10.68 16.88
N VAL A 98 14.39 11.00 18.12
CA VAL A 98 13.89 12.16 18.86
C VAL A 98 15.05 13.02 19.38
N GLY A 99 14.78 14.33 19.54
CA GLY A 99 15.76 15.26 20.12
C GLY A 99 16.84 15.74 19.16
N LEU A 100 16.83 15.27 17.92
CA LEU A 100 17.72 15.72 16.84
C LEU A 100 16.91 16.31 15.70
N GLY A 101 17.44 17.34 15.06
CA GLY A 101 16.89 17.89 13.82
C GLY A 101 17.28 17.02 12.61
N GLU A 102 16.51 17.12 11.53
CA GLU A 102 16.72 16.36 10.30
C GLU A 102 18.16 16.45 9.78
N SER A 103 18.75 17.66 9.73
CA SER A 103 20.12 17.86 9.26
C SER A 103 21.18 17.18 10.16
N ALA A 104 20.94 17.16 11.48
CA ALA A 104 21.85 16.49 12.40
C ALA A 104 21.75 14.95 12.24
N VAL A 105 20.54 14.43 12.07
CA VAL A 105 20.33 13.01 11.77
C VAL A 105 21.00 12.65 10.45
N GLU A 106 20.80 13.45 9.38
CA GLU A 106 21.43 13.24 8.08
C GLU A 106 22.96 13.14 8.19
N GLU A 107 23.59 14.05 8.94
CA GLU A 107 25.04 14.04 9.13
C GLU A 107 25.55 12.76 9.82
N LEU A 108 24.82 12.30 10.85
CA LEU A 108 25.16 11.09 11.59
C LEU A 108 24.97 9.82 10.74
N VAL A 109 23.88 9.73 9.97
CA VAL A 109 23.54 8.49 9.25
C VAL A 109 24.11 8.41 7.84
N ARG A 110 24.63 9.50 7.31
CA ARG A 110 25.24 9.55 5.98
C ARG A 110 26.32 8.47 5.74
N PRO A 111 27.28 8.23 6.66
CA PRO A 111 28.25 7.16 6.49
C PRO A 111 27.60 5.78 6.38
N VAL A 112 26.45 5.57 7.04
CA VAL A 112 25.72 4.29 7.05
C VAL A 112 25.14 4.02 5.66
N TYR A 113 24.30 4.93 5.13
CA TYR A 113 23.67 4.67 3.83
C TYR A 113 24.67 4.76 2.66
N VAL A 114 25.81 5.45 2.80
CA VAL A 114 26.91 5.38 1.82
C VAL A 114 27.56 3.98 1.81
N ARG A 115 27.63 3.31 2.96
CA ARG A 115 28.12 1.93 3.08
C ARG A 115 27.12 0.93 2.48
N HIS A 116 25.84 1.13 2.73
CA HIS A 116 24.75 0.27 2.25
C HIS A 116 24.17 0.75 0.91
N ARG A 117 25.05 1.07 -0.07
CA ARG A 117 24.62 1.47 -1.41
C ARG A 117 23.84 0.34 -2.07
N GLY A 118 22.65 0.66 -2.59
CA GLY A 118 21.73 -0.31 -3.19
C GLY A 118 20.42 -0.43 -2.41
N HIS A 119 20.37 0.11 -1.20
CA HIS A 119 19.17 0.21 -0.41
C HIS A 119 18.59 1.64 -0.45
N ASP A 120 17.26 1.74 -0.56
CA ASP A 120 16.59 3.03 -0.51
C ASP A 120 16.56 3.50 0.97
N VAL A 121 17.11 4.69 1.22
CA VAL A 121 17.05 5.34 2.54
C VAL A 121 16.40 6.71 2.40
N THR A 122 15.44 7.01 3.24
CA THR A 122 14.74 8.30 3.28
C THR A 122 14.69 8.81 4.71
N ILE A 123 14.99 10.09 4.91
CA ILE A 123 14.91 10.78 6.19
C ILE A 123 13.71 11.71 6.11
N LEU A 124 12.82 11.65 7.08
CA LEU A 124 11.58 12.41 7.13
C LEU A 124 11.39 13.08 8.49
N ALA A 125 11.12 14.38 8.51
CA ALA A 125 10.55 15.05 9.66
C ALA A 125 9.07 14.65 9.75
N ALA A 126 8.73 13.76 10.69
CA ALA A 126 7.39 13.16 10.78
C ALA A 126 6.45 13.93 11.71
N ALA A 127 6.99 14.46 12.82
CA ALA A 127 6.26 15.28 13.79
C ALA A 127 7.23 16.29 14.42
N PRO A 128 6.75 17.30 15.15
CA PRO A 128 7.62 18.21 15.88
C PRO A 128 8.56 17.45 16.83
N GLY A 129 9.86 17.50 16.56
CA GLY A 129 10.90 16.81 17.34
C GLY A 129 11.10 15.33 17.02
N GLU A 130 10.40 14.78 16.03
CA GLU A 130 10.55 13.40 15.55
C GLU A 130 11.09 13.37 14.13
N VAL A 131 12.14 12.59 13.90
CA VAL A 131 12.70 12.28 12.59
C VAL A 131 12.60 10.78 12.38
N GLN A 132 12.15 10.36 11.21
CA GLN A 132 12.06 8.95 10.83
C GLN A 132 13.10 8.61 9.77
N LEU A 133 13.80 7.49 10.00
CA LEU A 133 14.69 6.84 9.04
C LEU A 133 13.95 5.67 8.40
N HIS A 134 13.62 5.80 7.13
CA HIS A 134 12.97 4.74 6.36
C HIS A 134 13.99 4.08 5.47
N PHE A 135 14.10 2.77 5.52
CA PHE A 135 15.00 2.01 4.66
C PHE A 135 14.36 0.70 4.21
N SER A 136 14.79 0.21 3.04
CA SER A 136 14.19 -0.97 2.43
C SER A 136 15.23 -1.91 1.85
N ALA A 137 14.92 -3.21 1.86
CA ALA A 137 15.65 -4.26 1.18
C ALA A 137 14.72 -5.03 0.24
N ARG A 138 15.26 -5.59 -0.85
CA ARG A 138 14.54 -6.41 -1.83
C ARG A 138 15.00 -7.85 -1.71
N GLY A 139 14.10 -8.80 -1.95
CA GLY A 139 14.44 -10.21 -1.98
C GLY A 139 13.43 -11.09 -1.25
N ALA A 140 13.85 -12.34 -0.98
CA ALA A 140 13.09 -13.26 -0.16
C ALA A 140 12.98 -12.73 1.30
N PRO A 141 11.86 -12.99 2.02
CA PRO A 141 11.63 -12.40 3.34
C PRO A 141 12.78 -12.59 4.34
N ALA A 142 13.40 -13.78 4.37
CA ALA A 142 14.49 -14.06 5.30
C ALA A 142 15.79 -13.31 4.95
N GLU A 143 16.11 -13.20 3.67
CA GLU A 143 17.29 -12.48 3.18
C GLU A 143 17.14 -10.98 3.42
N ALA A 144 15.99 -10.43 3.02
CA ALA A 144 15.68 -9.02 3.25
C ALA A 144 15.65 -8.66 4.74
N ALA A 145 15.14 -9.54 5.61
CA ALA A 145 15.17 -9.33 7.05
C ALA A 145 16.61 -9.26 7.59
N ALA A 146 17.50 -10.16 7.17
CA ALA A 146 18.90 -10.14 7.59
C ALA A 146 19.64 -8.87 7.13
N GLU A 147 19.38 -8.42 5.89
CA GLU A 147 19.92 -7.15 5.37
C GLU A 147 19.42 -5.95 6.17
N LEU A 148 18.12 -5.89 6.44
CA LEU A 148 17.53 -4.81 7.24
C LEU A 148 18.06 -4.81 8.68
N ASP A 149 18.32 -5.97 9.28
CA ASP A 149 18.91 -6.07 10.62
C ASP A 149 20.34 -5.52 10.64
N ALA A 150 21.14 -5.78 9.61
CA ALA A 150 22.48 -5.22 9.50
C ALA A 150 22.47 -3.69 9.34
N ILE A 151 21.60 -3.18 8.47
CA ILE A 151 21.44 -1.72 8.26
C ILE A 151 20.94 -1.04 9.56
N GLU A 152 19.97 -1.65 10.24
CA GLU A 152 19.44 -1.14 11.51
C GLU A 152 20.53 -1.07 12.57
N ALA A 153 21.37 -2.10 12.70
CA ALA A 153 22.46 -2.11 13.67
C ALA A 153 23.42 -0.93 13.46
N ASP A 154 23.76 -0.64 12.20
CA ASP A 154 24.61 0.50 11.85
C ASP A 154 23.93 1.85 12.13
N PHE A 155 22.64 1.98 11.85
CA PHE A 155 21.88 3.20 12.20
C PHE A 155 21.77 3.39 13.70
N ARG A 156 21.50 2.33 14.48
CA ARG A 156 21.48 2.38 15.94
C ARG A 156 22.80 2.83 16.51
N ALA A 157 23.90 2.35 15.96
CA ALA A 157 25.24 2.77 16.37
C ALA A 157 25.51 4.25 16.07
N ALA A 158 24.99 4.76 14.95
CA ALA A 158 25.18 6.15 14.52
C ALA A 158 24.35 7.15 15.32
N VAL A 159 23.08 6.87 15.62
CA VAL A 159 22.17 7.81 16.30
C VAL A 159 22.11 7.60 17.82
N GLY A 160 22.56 6.45 18.33
CA GLY A 160 22.68 6.16 19.75
C GLY A 160 21.35 6.27 20.51
N GLU A 161 21.38 6.94 21.65
CA GLU A 161 20.23 7.09 22.56
C GLU A 161 19.08 7.94 21.98
N ALA A 162 19.33 8.68 20.90
CA ALA A 162 18.27 9.45 20.24
C ALA A 162 17.23 8.55 19.54
N LEU A 163 17.53 7.27 19.31
CA LEU A 163 16.59 6.30 18.74
C LEU A 163 15.64 5.80 19.83
N PHE A 164 14.32 6.01 19.65
CA PHE A 164 13.32 5.67 20.64
C PHE A 164 12.29 4.63 20.19
N GLY A 165 12.16 4.35 18.89
CA GLY A 165 11.16 3.42 18.39
C GLY A 165 11.52 2.79 17.04
N ARG A 166 10.77 1.74 16.70
CA ARG A 166 10.87 0.99 15.45
C ARG A 166 9.48 0.72 14.90
N ASP A 167 9.30 0.85 13.58
CA ASP A 167 8.06 0.58 12.86
C ASP A 167 6.84 1.27 13.51
N ASP A 168 5.80 0.54 13.85
CA ASP A 168 4.58 1.07 14.47
C ASP A 168 4.61 1.04 16.03
N GLU A 169 5.76 0.79 16.64
CA GLU A 169 5.96 0.81 18.08
C GLU A 169 5.98 2.23 18.65
#